data_96519f404dbc5b7697c6ce1bc0f1a448
#
_entry.id   96519f404dbc5b7697c6ce1bc0f1a448
#
_cell.length_a   1.000
_cell.length_b   1.000
_cell.length_c   1.000
_cell.angle_alpha   90.00
_cell.angle_beta   90.00
_cell.angle_gamma   90.00
#
_symmetry.space_group_name_H-M   'P 1'
#
loop_
_entity.id
_entity.type
_entity.pdbx_description
1 polymer ?
#
loop_
_entity_poly.entity_id
_entity_poly.type
_entity_poly.pdbx_seq_one_letter_code
_entity_poly.pdbx_strand_id
1 'polypeptide(L)'
;MGKVVDQKMKIDLNDILDNIYGGVYYVDKNRKIKYWNKEAEEITGFTKDEVIGRHCHDNILQHVNCDGINLCQNGCPLHAAIKDGQKREADVYLHHKDGQRVPVTVRVLPLRGEEEEIVGAVELFFENKKVLSLAEKINELKRENYKDELTEINNRKYLEEVLEEILAQKDIRKNNIAFCFLDVDDFKYINDNYGHLMGDKILAMVAKTLKNNVRPADKAFRWGGDEFALILFDIEDQKLLYKLLIRLQLLVNDSFIEHQGKKLSITMSFGGTKIKNDDTLKSLTKRADHNMYESKKKGKDKITIS
;
A
#
# COMPACT_ATOMS: atom_id res chain seq x y z
N MET A 1 -72.47 -9.19 0.88
CA MET A 1 -71.43 -9.96 1.60
C MET A 1 -70.45 -10.52 0.57
N GLY A 2 -69.39 -9.80 0.31
CA GLY A 2 -68.35 -10.18 -0.64
C GLY A 2 -67.39 -11.20 -0.04
N LYS A 3 -67.27 -12.33 -0.70
CA LYS A 3 -66.22 -13.30 -0.43
C LYS A 3 -64.87 -12.69 -0.83
N VAL A 4 -64.03 -12.35 0.15
CA VAL A 4 -62.60 -12.12 -0.06
C VAL A 4 -61.97 -13.48 -0.37
N VAL A 5 -61.63 -13.68 -1.65
CA VAL A 5 -60.83 -14.84 -2.06
C VAL A 5 -59.41 -14.56 -1.66
N ASP A 6 -58.98 -15.19 -0.60
CA ASP A 6 -57.56 -15.22 -0.18
C ASP A 6 -56.80 -16.07 -1.21
N GLN A 7 -56.27 -15.41 -2.25
CA GLN A 7 -55.35 -16.02 -3.18
C GLN A 7 -54.03 -16.22 -2.39
N LYS A 8 -53.79 -17.45 -1.91
CA LYS A 8 -52.45 -17.87 -1.41
C LYS A 8 -51.44 -17.58 -2.52
N MET A 9 -50.78 -16.46 -2.40
CA MET A 9 -49.64 -16.15 -3.24
C MET A 9 -48.58 -17.24 -3.01
N LYS A 10 -48.38 -18.14 -3.97
CA LYS A 10 -47.25 -19.10 -3.95
C LYS A 10 -45.99 -18.30 -4.25
N ILE A 11 -45.36 -17.85 -3.21
CA ILE A 11 -44.03 -17.21 -3.32
C ILE A 11 -43.01 -18.34 -3.35
N ASP A 12 -42.24 -18.44 -4.41
CA ASP A 12 -41.09 -19.31 -4.43
C ASP A 12 -39.95 -18.65 -3.59
N LEU A 13 -39.52 -19.33 -2.57
CA LEU A 13 -38.42 -18.86 -1.70
C LEU A 13 -37.13 -18.61 -2.49
N ASN A 14 -36.89 -19.40 -3.54
CA ASN A 14 -35.72 -19.21 -4.41
C ASN A 14 -35.80 -17.90 -5.18
N ASP A 15 -37.01 -17.53 -5.68
CA ASP A 15 -37.19 -16.24 -6.38
C ASP A 15 -36.86 -15.06 -5.46
N ILE A 16 -37.22 -15.16 -4.16
CA ILE A 16 -36.86 -14.12 -3.19
C ILE A 16 -35.35 -14.08 -2.98
N LEU A 17 -34.72 -15.22 -2.76
CA LEU A 17 -33.27 -15.32 -2.47
C LEU A 17 -32.43 -14.91 -3.68
N ASP A 18 -32.86 -15.19 -4.90
CA ASP A 18 -32.16 -14.81 -6.13
C ASP A 18 -32.25 -13.30 -6.44
N ASN A 19 -33.24 -12.59 -5.83
CA ASN A 19 -33.42 -11.15 -5.98
C ASN A 19 -32.93 -10.33 -4.76
N ILE A 20 -32.29 -10.97 -3.76
CA ILE A 20 -31.67 -10.26 -2.64
C ILE A 20 -30.36 -9.63 -3.12
N TYR A 21 -30.17 -8.34 -2.82
CA TYR A 21 -28.86 -7.70 -2.99
C TYR A 21 -27.84 -8.31 -2.05
N GLY A 22 -26.81 -8.94 -2.62
CA GLY A 22 -25.74 -9.65 -1.91
C GLY A 22 -25.74 -11.15 -2.15
N GLY A 23 -24.57 -11.74 -2.02
CA GLY A 23 -24.40 -13.18 -2.14
C GLY A 23 -25.06 -13.93 -0.97
N VAL A 24 -25.84 -14.95 -1.28
CA VAL A 24 -26.51 -15.81 -0.29
C VAL A 24 -26.21 -17.25 -0.61
N TYR A 25 -25.72 -17.97 0.37
CA TYR A 25 -25.65 -19.42 0.30
C TYR A 25 -25.98 -20.06 1.65
N TYR A 26 -26.44 -21.29 1.62
CA TYR A 26 -26.58 -22.05 2.84
C TYR A 26 -25.94 -23.45 2.74
N VAL A 27 -25.53 -23.95 3.89
CA VAL A 27 -24.86 -25.24 4.06
C VAL A 27 -25.58 -26.12 5.08
N ASP A 28 -25.41 -27.43 4.94
CA ASP A 28 -25.79 -28.39 5.99
C ASP A 28 -24.79 -28.40 7.17
N LYS A 29 -25.03 -29.25 8.19
CA LYS A 29 -24.15 -29.41 9.36
C LYS A 29 -22.71 -29.72 9.03
N ASN A 30 -22.46 -30.35 7.87
CA ASN A 30 -21.12 -30.69 7.37
C ASN A 30 -20.49 -29.58 6.51
N ARG A 31 -21.11 -28.43 6.44
CA ARG A 31 -20.70 -27.28 5.61
C ARG A 31 -20.77 -27.57 4.11
N LYS A 32 -21.60 -28.52 3.67
CA LYS A 32 -21.84 -28.83 2.28
C LYS A 32 -22.86 -27.84 1.72
N ILE A 33 -22.50 -27.14 0.63
CA ILE A 33 -23.33 -26.10 0.00
C ILE A 33 -24.57 -26.75 -0.62
N LYS A 34 -25.76 -26.23 -0.28
CA LYS A 34 -27.07 -26.68 -0.73
C LYS A 34 -27.79 -25.65 -1.58
N TYR A 35 -27.41 -24.40 -1.42
CA TYR A 35 -27.98 -23.28 -2.19
C TYR A 35 -26.92 -22.23 -2.46
N TRP A 36 -27.04 -21.56 -3.58
CA TRP A 36 -26.15 -20.52 -4.05
C TRP A 36 -26.95 -19.59 -4.95
N ASN A 37 -27.11 -18.30 -4.61
CA ASN A 37 -27.88 -17.36 -5.42
C ASN A 37 -27.04 -16.74 -6.55
N LYS A 38 -27.74 -16.04 -7.45
CA LYS A 38 -27.13 -15.40 -8.60
C LYS A 38 -26.10 -14.33 -8.22
N GLU A 39 -26.39 -13.52 -7.21
CA GLU A 39 -25.44 -12.50 -6.72
C GLU A 39 -24.17 -13.12 -6.15
N ALA A 40 -24.26 -14.30 -5.53
CA ALA A 40 -23.08 -15.04 -5.10
C ALA A 40 -22.22 -15.51 -6.28
N GLU A 41 -22.82 -15.86 -7.41
CA GLU A 41 -22.08 -16.15 -8.65
C GLU A 41 -21.34 -14.90 -9.15
N GLU A 42 -22.00 -13.74 -9.17
CA GLU A 42 -21.43 -12.48 -9.65
C GLU A 42 -20.27 -12.00 -8.77
N ILE A 43 -20.41 -12.10 -7.43
CA ILE A 43 -19.38 -11.65 -6.47
C ILE A 43 -18.15 -12.57 -6.45
N THR A 44 -18.35 -13.89 -6.64
CA THR A 44 -17.29 -14.88 -6.45
C THR A 44 -16.72 -15.45 -7.75
N GLY A 45 -17.44 -15.30 -8.86
CA GLY A 45 -17.13 -15.91 -10.15
C GLY A 45 -17.40 -17.43 -10.23
N PHE A 46 -17.85 -18.06 -9.13
CA PHE A 46 -18.23 -19.48 -9.12
C PHE A 46 -19.71 -19.66 -9.41
N THR A 47 -20.03 -20.49 -10.39
CA THR A 47 -21.44 -20.79 -10.70
C THR A 47 -22.04 -21.77 -9.70
N LYS A 48 -23.37 -21.77 -9.58
CA LYS A 48 -24.16 -22.69 -8.76
C LYS A 48 -23.77 -24.15 -9.02
N ASP A 49 -23.64 -24.53 -10.30
CA ASP A 49 -23.32 -25.90 -10.71
C ASP A 49 -21.92 -26.33 -10.26
N GLU A 50 -20.99 -25.39 -10.11
CA GLU A 50 -19.62 -25.68 -9.67
C GLU A 50 -19.51 -25.87 -8.13
N VAL A 51 -20.43 -25.27 -7.35
CA VAL A 51 -20.30 -25.22 -5.90
C VAL A 51 -21.29 -26.11 -5.16
N ILE A 52 -22.49 -26.36 -5.71
CA ILE A 52 -23.51 -27.19 -5.04
C ILE A 52 -22.95 -28.59 -4.78
N GLY A 53 -23.11 -29.03 -3.55
CA GLY A 53 -22.64 -30.34 -3.10
C GLY A 53 -21.18 -30.41 -2.65
N ARG A 54 -20.39 -29.33 -2.87
CA ARG A 54 -19.03 -29.21 -2.33
C ARG A 54 -19.03 -28.54 -0.96
N HIS A 55 -17.93 -28.62 -0.24
CA HIS A 55 -17.80 -27.88 1.01
C HIS A 55 -17.32 -26.45 0.75
N CYS A 56 -17.85 -25.47 1.47
CA CYS A 56 -17.50 -24.07 1.29
C CYS A 56 -16.01 -23.77 1.49
N HIS A 57 -15.28 -24.63 2.22
CA HIS A 57 -13.85 -24.52 2.48
C HIS A 57 -12.96 -25.27 1.47
N ASP A 58 -13.53 -25.98 0.50
CA ASP A 58 -12.80 -26.74 -0.53
C ASP A 58 -12.36 -25.82 -1.68
N ASN A 59 -11.50 -24.83 -1.37
CA ASN A 59 -10.98 -23.83 -2.32
C ASN A 59 -12.07 -23.00 -3.05
N ILE A 60 -13.26 -22.85 -2.44
CA ILE A 60 -14.32 -22.00 -3.00
C ILE A 60 -14.18 -20.58 -2.41
N LEU A 61 -14.56 -20.39 -1.15
CA LEU A 61 -14.59 -19.05 -0.55
C LEU A 61 -13.31 -18.67 0.20
N GLN A 62 -12.66 -19.63 0.88
CA GLN A 62 -11.38 -19.46 1.58
C GLN A 62 -11.24 -18.08 2.28
N HIS A 63 -12.16 -17.77 3.17
CA HIS A 63 -12.16 -16.49 3.88
C HIS A 63 -10.85 -16.27 4.63
N VAL A 64 -10.29 -15.07 4.49
CA VAL A 64 -9.16 -14.58 5.28
C VAL A 64 -9.53 -13.27 5.97
N ASN A 65 -8.95 -13.01 7.14
CA ASN A 65 -9.10 -11.72 7.81
C ASN A 65 -8.11 -10.67 7.28
N CYS A 66 -8.12 -9.47 7.87
CA CYS A 66 -7.19 -8.38 7.51
C CYS A 66 -5.70 -8.72 7.74
N ASP A 67 -5.40 -9.71 8.61
CA ASP A 67 -4.04 -10.17 8.89
C ASP A 67 -3.61 -11.31 7.94
N GLY A 68 -4.46 -11.69 6.98
CA GLY A 68 -4.20 -12.78 6.03
C GLY A 68 -4.40 -14.18 6.62
N ILE A 69 -4.97 -14.30 7.83
CA ILE A 69 -5.22 -15.59 8.48
C ILE A 69 -6.41 -16.28 7.81
N ASN A 70 -6.24 -17.53 7.39
CA ASN A 70 -7.30 -18.35 6.81
C ASN A 70 -8.32 -18.75 7.91
N LEU A 71 -9.49 -18.13 7.87
CA LEU A 71 -10.58 -18.36 8.83
C LEU A 71 -11.26 -19.71 8.64
N CYS A 72 -11.26 -20.28 7.45
CA CYS A 72 -11.88 -21.58 7.19
C CYS A 72 -11.23 -22.72 7.98
N GLN A 73 -9.95 -22.54 8.34
CA GLN A 73 -9.18 -23.47 9.18
C GLN A 73 -9.17 -23.05 10.66
N ASN A 74 -9.13 -21.71 10.92
CA ASN A 74 -8.94 -21.16 12.26
C ASN A 74 -9.97 -20.06 12.54
N GLY A 75 -11.11 -20.42 13.17
CA GLY A 75 -12.09 -19.43 13.61
C GLY A 75 -13.19 -19.11 12.60
N CYS A 76 -13.60 -20.06 11.76
CA CYS A 76 -14.66 -19.90 10.76
C CYS A 76 -15.99 -19.46 11.41
N PRO A 77 -16.54 -18.27 11.06
CA PRO A 77 -17.80 -17.78 11.61
C PRO A 77 -18.98 -18.73 11.32
N LEU A 78 -19.00 -19.34 10.12
CA LEU A 78 -20.02 -20.28 9.70
C LEU A 78 -20.00 -21.56 10.55
N HIS A 79 -18.79 -22.15 10.73
CA HIS A 79 -18.65 -23.35 11.57
C HIS A 79 -19.02 -23.09 13.02
N ALA A 80 -18.63 -21.95 13.55
CA ALA A 80 -18.97 -21.57 14.91
C ALA A 80 -20.47 -21.37 15.09
N ALA A 81 -21.17 -20.77 14.11
CA ALA A 81 -22.63 -20.61 14.14
C ALA A 81 -23.37 -21.95 14.09
N ILE A 82 -22.87 -22.94 13.34
CA ILE A 82 -23.42 -24.30 13.33
C ILE A 82 -23.25 -24.97 14.71
N LYS A 83 -22.12 -24.70 15.38
CA LYS A 83 -21.78 -25.36 16.64
C LYS A 83 -22.57 -24.83 17.85
N ASP A 84 -22.73 -23.49 17.95
CA ASP A 84 -23.32 -22.88 19.15
C ASP A 84 -24.67 -22.17 18.90
N GLY A 85 -25.10 -22.09 17.64
CA GLY A 85 -26.40 -21.51 17.30
C GLY A 85 -26.46 -19.99 17.39
N GLN A 86 -25.31 -19.30 17.44
CA GLN A 86 -25.27 -17.86 17.54
C GLN A 86 -25.02 -17.19 16.17
N LYS A 87 -25.68 -16.05 15.96
CA LYS A 87 -25.44 -15.18 14.79
C LYS A 87 -24.06 -14.56 14.87
N ARG A 88 -23.43 -14.36 13.70
CA ARG A 88 -22.11 -13.74 13.59
C ARG A 88 -22.07 -12.75 12.43
N GLU A 89 -21.20 -11.76 12.58
CA GLU A 89 -20.87 -10.81 11.52
C GLU A 89 -19.35 -10.59 11.56
N ALA A 90 -18.72 -10.50 10.38
CA ALA A 90 -17.29 -10.23 10.26
C ALA A 90 -16.97 -9.60 8.91
N ASP A 91 -15.96 -8.72 8.88
CA ASP A 91 -15.34 -8.27 7.65
C ASP A 91 -14.21 -9.21 7.25
N VAL A 92 -14.29 -9.76 6.04
CA VAL A 92 -13.37 -10.78 5.55
C VAL A 92 -13.07 -10.56 4.06
N TYR A 93 -12.04 -11.24 3.57
CA TYR A 93 -11.74 -11.31 2.14
C TYR A 93 -12.04 -12.72 1.65
N LEU A 94 -13.01 -12.86 0.74
CA LEU A 94 -13.28 -14.13 0.08
C LEU A 94 -12.37 -14.34 -1.14
N HIS A 95 -12.24 -15.58 -1.56
CA HIS A 95 -11.52 -15.96 -2.77
C HIS A 95 -12.45 -15.87 -3.99
N HIS A 96 -12.03 -15.16 -5.02
CA HIS A 96 -12.70 -15.14 -6.33
C HIS A 96 -12.10 -16.22 -7.23
N LYS A 97 -12.89 -16.77 -8.14
CA LYS A 97 -12.47 -17.83 -9.09
C LYS A 97 -11.24 -17.42 -9.91
N ASP A 98 -11.10 -16.15 -10.26
CA ASP A 98 -9.95 -15.61 -11.00
C ASP A 98 -8.71 -15.37 -10.12
N GLY A 99 -8.75 -15.74 -8.85
CA GLY A 99 -7.60 -15.71 -7.94
C GLY A 99 -7.49 -14.47 -7.05
N GLN A 100 -8.24 -13.39 -7.30
CA GLN A 100 -8.21 -12.21 -6.45
C GLN A 100 -8.97 -12.40 -5.14
N ARG A 101 -8.70 -11.50 -4.18
CA ARG A 101 -9.44 -11.39 -2.93
C ARG A 101 -10.48 -10.28 -3.03
N VAL A 102 -11.75 -10.61 -2.70
CA VAL A 102 -12.86 -9.66 -2.68
C VAL A 102 -13.23 -9.36 -1.23
N PRO A 103 -13.15 -8.10 -0.79
CA PRO A 103 -13.55 -7.71 0.56
C PRO A 103 -15.07 -7.72 0.68
N VAL A 104 -15.56 -8.44 1.69
CA VAL A 104 -16.98 -8.57 1.98
C VAL A 104 -17.25 -8.48 3.47
N THR A 105 -18.42 -7.97 3.82
CA THR A 105 -18.99 -8.17 5.15
C THR A 105 -19.86 -9.42 5.10
N VAL A 106 -19.56 -10.42 5.93
CA VAL A 106 -20.34 -11.67 6.04
C VAL A 106 -21.26 -11.62 7.25
N ARG A 107 -22.50 -12.09 7.08
CA ARG A 107 -23.46 -12.34 8.15
C ARG A 107 -23.85 -13.81 8.14
N VAL A 108 -23.65 -14.46 9.24
CA VAL A 108 -23.94 -15.88 9.41
C VAL A 108 -25.07 -16.09 10.41
N LEU A 109 -26.07 -16.87 9.98
CA LEU A 109 -27.24 -17.22 10.77
C LEU A 109 -27.37 -18.74 10.83
N PRO A 110 -27.56 -19.35 12.03
CA PRO A 110 -27.85 -20.77 12.12
C PRO A 110 -29.23 -21.08 11.54
N LEU A 111 -29.31 -22.18 10.81
CA LEU A 111 -30.58 -22.73 10.33
C LEU A 111 -31.07 -23.79 11.33
N ARG A 112 -32.34 -23.69 11.72
CA ARG A 112 -32.99 -24.61 12.64
C ARG A 112 -34.03 -25.44 11.89
N GLY A 113 -34.11 -26.71 12.26
CA GLY A 113 -35.15 -27.62 11.83
C GLY A 113 -36.47 -27.44 12.61
N GLU A 114 -37.41 -28.35 12.38
CA GLU A 114 -38.74 -28.30 13.00
C GLU A 114 -38.69 -28.54 14.53
N GLU A 115 -37.71 -29.29 15.02
CA GLU A 115 -37.46 -29.57 16.44
C GLU A 115 -36.46 -28.60 17.09
N GLU A 116 -36.25 -27.40 16.50
CA GLU A 116 -35.31 -26.37 16.97
C GLU A 116 -33.82 -26.78 16.90
N GLU A 117 -33.52 -27.99 16.44
CA GLU A 117 -32.13 -28.47 16.26
C GLU A 117 -31.43 -27.68 15.14
N ILE A 118 -30.13 -27.44 15.24
CA ILE A 118 -29.34 -26.79 14.21
C ILE A 118 -29.14 -27.76 13.04
N VAL A 119 -29.66 -27.43 11.85
CA VAL A 119 -29.55 -28.24 10.63
C VAL A 119 -28.46 -27.74 9.66
N GLY A 120 -27.97 -26.54 9.87
CA GLY A 120 -26.96 -25.90 9.04
C GLY A 120 -26.78 -24.44 9.39
N ALA A 121 -26.30 -23.68 8.43
CA ALA A 121 -26.21 -22.21 8.52
C ALA A 121 -26.40 -21.56 7.14
N VAL A 122 -26.91 -20.33 7.13
CA VAL A 122 -26.93 -19.44 5.97
C VAL A 122 -25.89 -18.35 6.19
N GLU A 123 -25.17 -18.04 5.14
CA GLU A 123 -24.27 -16.88 5.09
C GLU A 123 -24.72 -15.93 4.00
N LEU A 124 -24.87 -14.67 4.38
CA LEU A 124 -25.06 -13.55 3.47
C LEU A 124 -23.75 -12.79 3.42
N PHE A 125 -23.34 -12.37 2.24
CA PHE A 125 -22.14 -11.56 2.07
C PHE A 125 -22.37 -10.43 1.07
N PHE A 126 -21.84 -9.26 1.42
CA PHE A 126 -22.01 -8.04 0.66
C PHE A 126 -20.62 -7.48 0.32
N GLU A 127 -20.39 -7.14 -0.95
CA GLU A 127 -19.17 -6.43 -1.31
C GLU A 127 -19.02 -5.14 -0.51
N ASN A 128 -17.88 -4.97 0.14
CA ASN A 128 -17.60 -3.78 0.93
C ASN A 128 -16.99 -2.66 0.06
N LYS A 129 -17.74 -2.23 -0.97
CA LYS A 129 -17.32 -1.18 -1.93
C LYS A 129 -16.95 0.15 -1.23
N LYS A 130 -17.55 0.47 -0.09
CA LYS A 130 -17.23 1.68 0.67
C LYS A 130 -15.85 1.61 1.33
N VAL A 131 -15.45 0.46 1.86
CA VAL A 131 -14.11 0.30 2.48
C VAL A 131 -13.02 0.33 1.43
N LEU A 132 -13.23 -0.28 0.26
CA LEU A 132 -12.30 -0.19 -0.87
C LEU A 132 -12.15 1.25 -1.36
N SER A 133 -13.26 1.94 -1.65
CA SER A 133 -13.20 3.31 -2.14
C SER A 133 -12.61 4.30 -1.12
N LEU A 134 -12.85 4.10 0.17
CA LEU A 134 -12.22 4.88 1.25
C LEU A 134 -10.73 4.56 1.41
N ALA A 135 -10.35 3.29 1.36
CA ALA A 135 -8.94 2.89 1.43
C ALA A 135 -8.14 3.38 0.21
N GLU A 136 -8.71 3.30 -0.99
CA GLU A 136 -8.14 3.87 -2.20
C GLU A 136 -8.02 5.39 -2.11
N LYS A 137 -9.07 6.07 -1.65
CA LYS A 137 -9.07 7.52 -1.48
C LYS A 137 -8.10 8.00 -0.39
N ILE A 138 -7.98 7.25 0.71
CA ILE A 138 -6.97 7.51 1.76
C ILE A 138 -5.57 7.30 1.19
N ASN A 139 -5.33 6.26 0.39
CA ASN A 139 -4.04 6.00 -0.23
C ASN A 139 -3.71 7.05 -1.31
N GLU A 140 -4.70 7.52 -2.06
CA GLU A 140 -4.54 8.59 -3.04
C GLU A 140 -4.22 9.92 -2.35
N LEU A 141 -4.98 10.31 -1.33
CA LEU A 141 -4.72 11.49 -0.50
C LEU A 141 -3.36 11.43 0.23
N LYS A 142 -2.95 10.26 0.71
CA LYS A 142 -1.60 10.06 1.26
C LYS A 142 -0.53 10.24 0.20
N ARG A 143 -0.70 9.68 -1.00
CA ARG A 143 0.24 9.85 -2.12
C ARG A 143 0.40 11.30 -2.54
N GLU A 144 -0.69 12.06 -2.63
CA GLU A 144 -0.65 13.50 -2.92
C GLU A 144 0.04 14.27 -1.80
N ASN A 145 -0.27 13.96 -0.53
CA ASN A 145 0.32 14.62 0.65
C ASN A 145 1.82 14.31 0.85
N TYR A 146 2.37 13.29 0.16
CA TYR A 146 3.77 12.88 0.25
C TYR A 146 4.61 13.31 -0.95
N LYS A 147 4.05 14.03 -1.90
CA LYS A 147 4.76 14.59 -3.05
C LYS A 147 5.15 16.05 -2.81
N ASP A 148 6.29 16.42 -3.36
CA ASP A 148 6.68 17.83 -3.52
C ASP A 148 6.05 18.35 -4.81
N GLU A 149 5.32 19.45 -4.73
CA GLU A 149 4.54 20.01 -5.85
C GLU A 149 5.41 20.43 -7.05
N LEU A 150 6.62 20.90 -6.79
CA LEU A 150 7.52 21.36 -7.84
C LEU A 150 8.25 20.22 -8.55
N THR A 151 8.74 19.26 -7.76
CA THR A 151 9.68 18.24 -8.25
C THR A 151 9.03 16.87 -8.46
N GLU A 152 7.82 16.66 -7.99
CA GLU A 152 7.05 15.39 -8.08
C GLU A 152 7.75 14.16 -7.46
N ILE A 153 8.87 14.34 -6.76
CA ILE A 153 9.45 13.31 -5.91
C ILE A 153 8.82 13.36 -4.51
N ASN A 154 9.24 12.48 -3.64
CA ASN A 154 8.70 12.49 -2.28
C ASN A 154 9.17 13.73 -1.50
N ASN A 155 8.29 14.23 -0.63
CA ASN A 155 8.58 15.41 0.17
C ASN A 155 9.23 15.05 1.52
N ARG A 156 9.60 16.08 2.29
CA ARG A 156 10.20 15.97 3.62
C ARG A 156 9.32 15.19 4.61
N LYS A 157 8.01 15.42 4.60
CA LYS A 157 7.08 14.74 5.53
C LYS A 157 7.15 13.22 5.37
N TYR A 158 7.14 12.75 4.14
CA TYR A 158 7.25 11.31 3.87
C TYR A 158 8.64 10.75 4.21
N LEU A 159 9.69 11.55 4.03
CA LEU A 159 11.04 11.17 4.47
C LEU A 159 11.09 10.92 5.98
N GLU A 160 10.55 11.87 6.78
CA GLU A 160 10.54 11.77 8.24
C GLU A 160 9.77 10.53 8.71
N GLU A 161 8.59 10.25 8.14
CA GLU A 161 7.81 9.04 8.46
C GLU A 161 8.56 7.74 8.10
N VAL A 162 9.15 7.66 6.91
CA VAL A 162 9.91 6.47 6.49
C VAL A 162 11.13 6.24 7.39
N LEU A 163 11.84 7.31 7.78
CA LEU A 163 12.98 7.18 8.68
C LEU A 163 12.54 6.75 10.09
N GLU A 164 11.44 7.27 10.61
CA GLU A 164 10.89 6.83 11.90
C GLU A 164 10.51 5.35 11.88
N GLU A 165 9.84 4.89 10.82
CA GLU A 165 9.52 3.46 10.63
C GLU A 165 10.78 2.58 10.60
N ILE A 166 11.81 2.99 9.84
CA ILE A 166 13.08 2.27 9.77
C ILE A 166 13.75 2.24 11.14
N LEU A 167 13.81 3.38 11.85
CA LEU A 167 14.46 3.50 13.14
C LEU A 167 13.71 2.76 14.27
N ALA A 168 12.40 2.57 14.15
CA ALA A 168 11.61 1.79 15.10
C ALA A 168 11.82 0.26 14.99
N GLN A 169 12.24 -0.25 13.83
CA GLN A 169 12.47 -1.69 13.65
C GLN A 169 13.67 -2.16 14.46
N LYS A 170 13.54 -3.29 15.18
CA LYS A 170 14.60 -3.90 15.98
C LYS A 170 15.52 -4.87 15.17
N ASP A 171 15.40 -4.90 13.85
CA ASP A 171 16.03 -5.91 13.00
C ASP A 171 17.45 -5.50 12.56
N ILE A 172 18.33 -6.50 12.45
CA ILE A 172 19.74 -6.43 11.98
C ILE A 172 19.87 -5.79 10.58
N ARG A 173 18.82 -5.81 9.77
CA ARG A 173 18.77 -5.20 8.42
C ARG A 173 18.97 -3.69 8.38
N LYS A 174 18.82 -2.96 9.50
CA LYS A 174 19.11 -1.53 9.58
C LYS A 174 20.55 -1.19 9.18
N ASN A 175 21.50 -2.06 9.47
CA ASN A 175 22.90 -1.83 9.18
C ASN A 175 23.22 -1.77 7.68
N ASN A 176 22.27 -2.17 6.82
CA ASN A 176 22.42 -2.13 5.37
C ASN A 176 21.60 -1.01 4.71
N ILE A 177 21.18 -0.01 5.49
CA ILE A 177 20.49 1.16 4.97
C ILE A 177 21.40 2.38 5.14
N ALA A 178 21.52 3.18 4.10
CA ALA A 178 22.21 4.46 4.14
C ALA A 178 21.23 5.61 3.94
N PHE A 179 21.53 6.70 4.62
CA PHE A 179 20.86 7.98 4.48
C PHE A 179 21.83 9.02 3.96
N CYS A 180 21.39 9.86 3.02
CA CYS A 180 22.22 10.88 2.42
C CYS A 180 21.44 12.20 2.31
N PHE A 181 22.12 13.30 2.65
CA PHE A 181 21.71 14.64 2.26
C PHE A 181 22.50 15.12 1.03
N LEU A 182 21.84 15.88 0.17
CA LEU A 182 22.38 16.45 -1.05
C LEU A 182 21.91 17.90 -1.16
N ASP A 183 22.76 18.74 -1.68
CA ASP A 183 22.45 20.16 -1.86
C ASP A 183 23.01 20.65 -3.20
N VAL A 184 22.21 21.45 -3.92
CA VAL A 184 22.60 22.02 -5.22
C VAL A 184 23.59 23.16 -5.00
N ASP A 185 24.78 22.99 -5.51
CA ASP A 185 25.84 23.97 -5.36
C ASP A 185 25.49 25.26 -6.09
N ASP A 186 25.72 26.41 -5.42
CA ASP A 186 25.51 27.75 -5.97
C ASP A 186 24.09 27.99 -6.51
N PHE A 187 23.06 27.36 -5.97
CA PHE A 187 21.68 27.49 -6.44
C PHE A 187 21.19 28.96 -6.39
N LYS A 188 21.62 29.72 -5.39
CA LYS A 188 21.32 31.14 -5.32
C LYS A 188 21.84 31.92 -6.55
N TYR A 189 23.02 31.58 -7.04
CA TYR A 189 23.57 32.18 -8.26
C TYR A 189 22.68 31.94 -9.47
N ILE A 190 22.09 30.72 -9.58
CA ILE A 190 21.13 30.41 -10.64
C ILE A 190 19.89 31.31 -10.54
N ASN A 191 19.31 31.45 -9.36
CA ASN A 191 18.14 32.30 -9.15
C ASN A 191 18.43 33.78 -9.44
N ASP A 192 19.56 34.26 -8.97
CA ASP A 192 19.94 35.68 -9.10
C ASP A 192 20.23 36.07 -10.57
N ASN A 193 20.79 35.15 -11.39
CA ASN A 193 21.17 35.43 -12.78
C ASN A 193 20.15 35.00 -13.82
N TYR A 194 19.31 33.98 -13.54
CA TYR A 194 18.39 33.39 -14.52
C TYR A 194 16.93 33.41 -14.06
N GLY A 195 16.69 33.90 -12.83
CA GLY A 195 15.35 34.01 -12.24
C GLY A 195 14.85 32.70 -11.62
N HIS A 196 13.88 32.83 -10.70
CA HIS A 196 13.32 31.70 -9.95
C HIS A 196 12.70 30.61 -10.82
N LEU A 197 12.06 30.95 -11.94
CA LEU A 197 11.51 29.98 -12.88
C LEU A 197 12.58 29.05 -13.47
N MET A 198 13.82 29.55 -13.65
CA MET A 198 14.93 28.72 -14.09
C MET A 198 15.45 27.86 -12.95
N GLY A 199 15.53 28.41 -11.74
CA GLY A 199 15.83 27.62 -10.54
C GLY A 199 14.86 26.46 -10.36
N ASP A 200 13.57 26.69 -10.53
CA ASP A 200 12.53 25.64 -10.44
C ASP A 200 12.74 24.54 -11.49
N LYS A 201 13.10 24.90 -12.73
CA LYS A 201 13.43 23.91 -13.77
C LYS A 201 14.67 23.10 -13.43
N ILE A 202 15.69 23.72 -12.85
CA ILE A 202 16.91 23.04 -12.37
C ILE A 202 16.56 22.05 -11.27
N LEU A 203 15.75 22.45 -10.27
CA LEU A 203 15.33 21.54 -9.20
C LEU A 203 14.51 20.35 -9.73
N ALA A 204 13.61 20.60 -10.68
CA ALA A 204 12.84 19.53 -11.33
C ALA A 204 13.75 18.58 -12.14
N MET A 205 14.77 19.10 -12.85
CA MET A 205 15.77 18.30 -13.56
C MET A 205 16.56 17.41 -12.60
N VAL A 206 17.07 17.98 -11.50
CA VAL A 206 17.79 17.23 -10.46
C VAL A 206 16.93 16.12 -9.88
N ALA A 207 15.71 16.46 -9.45
CA ALA A 207 14.77 15.50 -8.89
C ALA A 207 14.50 14.32 -9.84
N LYS A 208 14.25 14.61 -11.11
CA LYS A 208 14.02 13.59 -12.14
C LYS A 208 15.27 12.74 -12.39
N THR A 209 16.45 13.35 -12.39
CA THR A 209 17.73 12.63 -12.52
C THR A 209 17.93 11.70 -11.34
N LEU A 210 17.75 12.15 -10.10
CA LEU A 210 17.87 11.32 -8.91
C LEU A 210 16.85 10.17 -8.93
N LYS A 211 15.56 10.47 -9.11
CA LYS A 211 14.46 9.50 -9.09
C LYS A 211 14.65 8.37 -10.12
N ASN A 212 15.07 8.70 -11.32
CA ASN A 212 15.21 7.74 -12.41
C ASN A 212 16.47 6.89 -12.33
N ASN A 213 17.43 7.27 -11.47
CA ASN A 213 18.72 6.61 -11.35
C ASN A 213 18.98 5.96 -9.99
N VAL A 214 18.00 5.93 -9.09
CA VAL A 214 17.99 5.06 -7.91
C VAL A 214 17.20 3.79 -8.21
N ARG A 215 17.43 2.72 -7.44
CA ARG A 215 16.70 1.44 -7.59
C ARG A 215 15.24 1.61 -7.15
N PRO A 216 14.30 0.73 -7.57
CA PRO A 216 12.90 0.80 -7.13
C PRO A 216 12.72 0.72 -5.61
N ALA A 217 13.62 0.04 -4.89
CA ALA A 217 13.62 -0.02 -3.43
C ALA A 217 14.10 1.29 -2.78
N ASP A 218 15.02 2.01 -3.44
CA ASP A 218 15.57 3.26 -2.94
C ASP A 218 14.56 4.40 -3.07
N LYS A 219 14.72 5.43 -2.28
CA LYS A 219 13.81 6.58 -2.29
C LYS A 219 14.56 7.89 -2.38
N ALA A 220 14.09 8.77 -3.27
CA ALA A 220 14.53 10.15 -3.38
C ALA A 220 13.47 11.11 -2.85
N PHE A 221 13.93 12.14 -2.14
CA PHE A 221 13.10 13.14 -1.47
C PHE A 221 13.63 14.55 -1.70
N ARG A 222 12.73 15.52 -1.69
CA ARG A 222 13.11 16.94 -1.52
C ARG A 222 12.93 17.30 -0.05
N TRP A 223 14.02 17.77 0.57
CA TRP A 223 14.00 18.19 1.98
C TRP A 223 13.44 19.62 2.12
N GLY A 224 13.81 20.51 1.22
CA GLY A 224 13.32 21.89 1.13
C GLY A 224 14.28 22.75 0.35
N GLY A 225 13.80 23.83 -0.25
CA GLY A 225 14.66 24.72 -1.06
C GLY A 225 15.41 23.95 -2.15
N ASP A 226 16.74 23.97 -2.07
CA ASP A 226 17.70 23.30 -2.95
C ASP A 226 18.28 21.99 -2.36
N GLU A 227 17.73 21.52 -1.24
CA GLU A 227 18.19 20.32 -0.53
C GLU A 227 17.34 19.09 -0.89
N PHE A 228 18.03 17.98 -1.11
CA PHE A 228 17.48 16.66 -1.41
C PHE A 228 17.96 15.63 -0.40
N ALA A 229 17.26 14.50 -0.33
CA ALA A 229 17.69 13.37 0.50
C ALA A 229 17.48 12.04 -0.23
N LEU A 230 18.27 11.05 0.13
CA LEU A 230 18.14 9.67 -0.35
C LEU A 230 18.09 8.70 0.81
N ILE A 231 17.26 7.68 0.70
CA ILE A 231 17.34 6.45 1.51
C ILE A 231 17.71 5.34 0.54
N LEU A 232 18.85 4.71 0.78
CA LEU A 232 19.41 3.65 -0.06
C LEU A 232 19.42 2.35 0.74
N PHE A 233 18.84 1.30 0.16
CA PHE A 233 18.74 -0.02 0.78
C PHE A 233 19.83 -0.97 0.27
N ASP A 234 20.10 -2.02 1.05
CA ASP A 234 21.09 -3.05 0.73
C ASP A 234 22.50 -2.48 0.49
N ILE A 235 22.91 -1.55 1.34
CA ILE A 235 24.23 -0.93 1.35
C ILE A 235 25.15 -1.70 2.32
N GLU A 236 25.85 -2.68 1.81
CA GLU A 236 26.70 -3.56 2.62
C GLU A 236 27.87 -2.78 3.27
N ASP A 237 28.54 -1.94 2.49
CA ASP A 237 29.71 -1.20 2.96
C ASP A 237 29.78 0.25 2.44
N GLN A 238 30.75 1.03 2.96
CA GLN A 238 30.95 2.40 2.55
C GLN A 238 31.45 2.52 1.10
N LYS A 239 32.13 1.51 0.55
CA LYS A 239 32.61 1.54 -0.85
C LYS A 239 31.43 1.48 -1.81
N LEU A 240 30.45 0.63 -1.52
CA LEU A 240 29.21 0.54 -2.31
C LEU A 240 28.43 1.85 -2.23
N LEU A 241 28.28 2.43 -1.03
CA LEU A 241 27.64 3.74 -0.85
C LEU A 241 28.35 4.80 -1.71
N TYR A 242 29.66 4.93 -1.59
CA TYR A 242 30.44 5.91 -2.35
C TYR A 242 30.28 5.71 -3.86
N LYS A 243 30.33 4.47 -4.34
CA LYS A 243 30.15 4.14 -5.76
C LYS A 243 28.78 4.54 -6.29
N LEU A 244 27.74 4.37 -5.50
CA LEU A 244 26.39 4.78 -5.88
C LEU A 244 26.26 6.32 -5.91
N LEU A 245 26.79 6.99 -4.89
CA LEU A 245 26.73 8.45 -4.81
C LEU A 245 27.54 9.13 -5.92
N ILE A 246 28.77 8.65 -6.25
CA ILE A 246 29.56 9.21 -7.34
C ILE A 246 28.87 9.03 -8.71
N ARG A 247 28.19 7.89 -8.91
CA ARG A 247 27.39 7.69 -10.13
C ARG A 247 26.28 8.72 -10.23
N LEU A 248 25.51 8.97 -9.15
CA LEU A 248 24.44 9.96 -9.13
C LEU A 248 24.99 11.37 -9.33
N GLN A 249 26.11 11.72 -8.70
CA GLN A 249 26.79 13.00 -8.85
C GLN A 249 27.17 13.25 -10.31
N LEU A 250 27.81 12.30 -10.97
CA LEU A 250 28.21 12.40 -12.37
C LEU A 250 27.01 12.59 -13.30
N LEU A 251 25.89 11.87 -13.04
CA LEU A 251 24.66 12.00 -13.81
C LEU A 251 24.00 13.37 -13.63
N VAL A 252 24.06 13.95 -12.43
CA VAL A 252 23.58 15.31 -12.19
C VAL A 252 24.48 16.33 -12.89
N ASN A 253 25.80 16.19 -12.77
CA ASN A 253 26.77 17.10 -13.37
C ASN A 253 26.68 17.13 -14.92
N ASP A 254 26.34 15.98 -15.53
CA ASP A 254 26.16 15.84 -16.98
C ASP A 254 24.75 16.28 -17.47
N SER A 255 23.83 16.48 -16.52
CA SER A 255 22.48 16.98 -16.83
C SER A 255 22.51 18.49 -17.07
N PHE A 256 21.76 18.96 -18.07
CA PHE A 256 21.70 20.39 -18.38
C PHE A 256 20.31 20.81 -18.88
N ILE A 257 20.02 22.09 -18.74
CA ILE A 257 18.88 22.75 -19.38
C ILE A 257 19.44 23.71 -20.46
N GLU A 258 18.89 23.67 -21.65
CA GLU A 258 19.25 24.63 -22.69
C GLU A 258 18.49 25.94 -22.46
N HIS A 259 19.23 27.02 -22.35
CA HIS A 259 18.71 28.37 -22.20
C HIS A 259 19.46 29.35 -23.10
N GLN A 260 18.76 30.02 -24.03
CA GLN A 260 19.31 30.98 -24.99
C GLN A 260 20.55 30.45 -25.75
N GLY A 261 20.49 29.17 -26.17
CA GLY A 261 21.57 28.50 -26.90
C GLY A 261 22.78 28.09 -26.04
N LYS A 262 22.70 28.24 -24.72
CA LYS A 262 23.73 27.80 -23.76
C LYS A 262 23.23 26.69 -22.89
N LYS A 263 24.12 25.74 -22.59
CA LYS A 263 23.87 24.65 -21.62
C LYS A 263 24.06 25.18 -20.20
N LEU A 264 23.03 25.06 -19.37
CA LEU A 264 23.05 25.41 -17.97
C LEU A 264 23.09 24.10 -17.15
N SER A 265 24.23 23.80 -16.56
CA SER A 265 24.43 22.64 -15.67
C SER A 265 24.75 23.12 -14.27
N ILE A 266 24.61 22.21 -13.31
CA ILE A 266 24.92 22.46 -11.90
C ILE A 266 25.71 21.29 -11.33
N THR A 267 26.33 21.50 -10.18
CA THR A 267 26.91 20.45 -9.36
C THR A 267 26.14 20.30 -8.05
N MET A 268 26.39 19.21 -7.34
CA MET A 268 25.82 18.95 -6.03
C MET A 268 26.86 18.46 -5.04
N SER A 269 26.71 18.85 -3.79
CA SER A 269 27.47 18.34 -2.65
C SER A 269 26.66 17.28 -1.92
N PHE A 270 27.30 16.14 -1.61
CA PHE A 270 26.66 14.97 -1.01
C PHE A 270 27.25 14.66 0.37
N GLY A 271 26.40 14.36 1.33
CA GLY A 271 26.78 13.82 2.64
C GLY A 271 26.06 12.51 2.93
N GLY A 272 26.77 11.40 2.98
CA GLY A 272 26.19 10.07 3.19
C GLY A 272 26.63 9.43 4.51
N THR A 273 25.75 8.59 5.08
CA THR A 273 26.06 7.80 6.27
C THR A 273 25.22 6.53 6.33
N LYS A 274 25.76 5.44 6.89
CA LYS A 274 24.94 4.25 7.20
C LYS A 274 24.15 4.48 8.49
N ILE A 275 22.93 3.91 8.54
CA ILE A 275 22.09 3.94 9.75
C ILE A 275 22.70 3.00 10.79
N LYS A 276 22.83 3.47 12.04
CA LYS A 276 23.30 2.72 13.19
C LYS A 276 22.14 2.30 14.09
N ASN A 277 22.35 1.26 14.90
CA ASN A 277 21.30 0.72 15.77
C ASN A 277 20.80 1.71 16.83
N ASP A 278 21.66 2.62 17.26
CA ASP A 278 21.40 3.64 18.28
C ASP A 278 20.98 4.99 17.69
N ASP A 279 20.82 5.09 16.36
CA ASP A 279 20.42 6.33 15.76
C ASP A 279 18.97 6.72 16.11
N THR A 280 18.83 8.00 16.36
CA THR A 280 17.56 8.73 16.34
C THR A 280 17.47 9.52 15.03
N LEU A 281 16.28 9.95 14.63
CA LEU A 281 16.09 10.83 13.47
C LEU A 281 17.05 12.03 13.52
N LYS A 282 17.18 12.65 14.71
CA LYS A 282 18.04 13.82 14.93
C LYS A 282 19.54 13.48 14.80
N SER A 283 20.03 12.36 15.32
CA SER A 283 21.43 12.00 15.22
C SER A 283 21.82 11.64 13.79
N LEU A 284 20.95 10.91 13.10
CA LEU A 284 21.15 10.49 11.71
C LEU A 284 21.20 11.69 10.77
N THR A 285 20.18 12.56 10.82
CA THR A 285 20.11 13.76 9.96
C THR A 285 21.25 14.71 10.21
N LYS A 286 21.62 14.96 11.50
CA LYS A 286 22.77 15.79 11.84
C LYS A 286 24.09 15.23 11.31
N ARG A 287 24.27 13.91 11.29
CA ARG A 287 25.50 13.28 10.78
C ARG A 287 25.60 13.40 9.26
N ALA A 288 24.50 13.17 8.53
CA ALA A 288 24.48 13.35 7.08
C ALA A 288 24.67 14.81 6.68
N ASP A 289 24.01 15.74 7.36
CA ASP A 289 24.17 17.18 7.15
C ASP A 289 25.61 17.64 7.37
N HIS A 290 26.25 17.19 8.45
CA HIS A 290 27.65 17.47 8.70
C HIS A 290 28.56 16.98 7.56
N ASN A 291 28.33 15.79 7.04
CA ASN A 291 29.08 15.25 5.90
C ASN A 291 28.85 16.09 4.63
N MET A 292 27.61 16.51 4.35
CA MET A 292 27.29 17.39 3.22
C MET A 292 27.99 18.75 3.36
N TYR A 293 27.97 19.33 4.55
CA TYR A 293 28.69 20.58 4.84
C TYR A 293 30.20 20.45 4.63
N GLU A 294 30.80 19.31 5.03
CA GLU A 294 32.23 19.05 4.76
C GLU A 294 32.52 18.92 3.24
N SER A 295 31.57 18.38 2.47
CA SER A 295 31.69 18.37 1.00
C SER A 295 31.72 19.78 0.42
N LYS A 296 30.81 20.66 0.87
CA LYS A 296 30.80 22.09 0.49
C LYS A 296 32.10 22.80 0.84
N LYS A 297 32.65 22.59 2.04
CA LYS A 297 33.91 23.18 2.48
C LYS A 297 35.13 22.72 1.66
N LYS A 298 35.12 21.47 1.20
CA LYS A 298 36.19 20.91 0.36
C LYS A 298 36.15 21.40 -1.08
N GLY A 299 35.33 22.40 -1.40
CA GLY A 299 35.27 23.04 -2.70
C GLY A 299 34.09 22.65 -3.55
N LYS A 300 32.97 22.18 -2.91
CA LYS A 300 31.74 21.76 -3.58
C LYS A 300 31.96 20.60 -4.58
N ASP A 301 30.92 20.11 -5.20
CA ASP A 301 31.00 18.97 -6.12
C ASP A 301 31.81 17.81 -5.50
N LYS A 302 31.50 17.47 -4.26
CA LYS A 302 32.20 16.46 -3.45
C LYS A 302 31.21 15.54 -2.74
N ILE A 303 31.75 14.39 -2.34
CA ILE A 303 31.05 13.38 -1.54
C ILE A 303 31.84 13.15 -0.27
N THR A 304 31.19 13.29 0.86
CA THR A 304 31.74 12.90 2.18
C THR A 304 30.83 11.84 2.79
N ILE A 305 31.42 10.75 3.28
CA ILE A 305 30.67 9.66 3.94
C ILE A 305 31.31 9.31 5.28
N SER A 306 30.49 8.81 6.23
CA SER A 306 30.93 8.35 7.55
C SER A 306 30.24 7.07 7.99
#